data_b9a3469fed895a9053888472246e22e5
#
_entry.id   b9a3469fed895a9053888472246e22e5
#
_cell.length_a   1.000
_cell.length_b   1.000
_cell.length_c   1.000
_cell.angle_alpha   90.00
_cell.angle_beta   90.00
_cell.angle_gamma   90.00
#
_symmetry.space_group_name_H-M   'P 1'
#
loop_
_entity.id
_entity.type
_entity.pdbx_description
1 polymer ?
#
loop_
_entity_poly.entity_id
_entity_poly.type
_entity_poly.pdbx_seq_one_letter_code
_entity_poly.pdbx_strand_id
1 'polypeptide(L)'
;MDDTSQIQPPESFANLFRSRAGILKTPIAEVVARYELCEDLACHLVEQAQTVYHAGNTSEAGVLLGFHSAISGDMAVVTPKEAGWVIQRLAELLEWRAPQLPTPTD
;
A
#
# COMPACT_ATOMS: atom_id res chain seq x y z
N MET A 1 -11.32 -22.17 -17.98
CA MET A 1 -11.02 -21.65 -17.86
C MET A 1 -10.58 -21.07 -17.36
N ASP A 2 -10.50 -20.81 -16.92
CA ASP A 2 -10.21 -20.18 -16.47
C ASP A 2 -9.67 -19.57 -16.06
N ASP A 3 -9.38 -19.41 -15.95
CA ASP A 3 -8.96 -18.73 -15.61
C ASP A 3 -8.72 -17.73 -15.48
N THR A 4 -8.55 -17.73 -15.88
CA THR A 4 -9.12 -16.46 -15.65
C THR A 4 -8.82 -15.77 -14.40
N SER A 5 -8.50 -16.45 -13.49
CA SER A 5 -8.32 -15.87 -12.19
C SER A 5 -6.92 -15.37 -11.96
N GLN A 6 -6.23 -15.11 -13.02
CA GLN A 6 -4.89 -14.57 -12.86
C GLN A 6 -4.97 -13.11 -12.51
N ILE A 7 -4.69 -12.80 -11.26
CA ILE A 7 -4.59 -11.42 -10.82
C ILE A 7 -3.25 -10.87 -11.26
N GLN A 8 -3.30 -9.74 -11.94
CA GLN A 8 -2.07 -9.06 -12.33
C GLN A 8 -1.87 -7.86 -11.44
N PRO A 9 -0.78 -7.81 -10.68
CA PRO A 9 -0.49 -6.61 -9.89
C PRO A 9 -0.31 -5.41 -10.78
N PRO A 10 -0.77 -4.23 -10.36
CA PRO A 10 -0.52 -3.02 -11.14
C PRO A 10 0.98 -2.73 -11.21
N GLU A 11 1.37 -1.99 -12.25
CA GLU A 11 2.77 -1.63 -12.44
C GLU A 11 3.35 -0.96 -11.21
N SER A 12 2.57 -0.09 -10.58
CA SER A 12 3.03 0.62 -9.39
C SER A 12 3.43 -0.35 -8.28
N PHE A 13 2.76 -1.48 -8.16
CA PHE A 13 3.12 -2.47 -7.16
C PHE A 13 4.30 -3.33 -7.61
N ALA A 14 4.24 -3.81 -8.85
CA ALA A 14 5.30 -4.66 -9.39
C ALA A 14 6.66 -3.96 -9.35
N ASN A 15 6.66 -2.65 -9.54
CA ASN A 15 7.89 -1.87 -9.51
C ASN A 15 8.60 -1.93 -8.17
N LEU A 16 7.89 -2.24 -7.09
CA LEU A 16 8.53 -2.37 -5.78
C LEU A 16 9.52 -3.54 -5.74
N PHE A 17 9.38 -4.48 -6.67
CA PHE A 17 10.16 -5.71 -6.71
C PHE A 17 11.15 -5.74 -7.88
N ARG A 18 11.32 -4.60 -8.56
CA ARG A 18 12.24 -4.54 -9.69
C ARG A 18 13.57 -3.93 -9.29
N SER A 19 14.62 -4.37 -9.98
CA SER A 19 15.93 -3.75 -9.84
C SER A 19 15.95 -2.41 -10.58
N ARG A 20 17.06 -1.67 -10.43
CA ARG A 20 17.23 -0.42 -11.17
C ARG A 20 17.17 -0.63 -12.68
N ALA A 21 17.58 -1.81 -13.15
CA ALA A 21 17.52 -2.14 -14.57
C ALA A 21 16.12 -2.56 -15.01
N GLY A 22 15.14 -2.56 -14.12
CA GLY A 22 13.78 -2.92 -14.45
C GLY A 22 13.50 -4.41 -14.40
N ILE A 23 14.43 -5.19 -13.87
CA ILE A 23 14.29 -6.65 -13.82
C ILE A 23 13.58 -7.03 -12.53
N LEU A 24 12.55 -7.86 -12.67
CA LEU A 24 11.81 -8.36 -11.51
C LEU A 24 12.71 -9.33 -10.74
N LYS A 25 12.94 -9.01 -9.46
CA LYS A 25 13.85 -9.79 -8.61
C LYS A 25 13.15 -10.84 -7.79
N THR A 26 11.83 -10.85 -7.79
CA THR A 26 11.02 -11.73 -6.97
C THR A 26 10.13 -12.54 -7.89
N PRO A 27 9.93 -13.85 -7.63
CA PRO A 27 9.03 -14.64 -8.47
C PRO A 27 7.64 -14.00 -8.54
N ILE A 28 7.04 -14.05 -9.74
CA ILE A 28 5.77 -13.38 -9.96
C ILE A 28 4.67 -13.88 -9.02
N ALA A 29 4.69 -15.17 -8.69
CA ALA A 29 3.68 -15.72 -7.77
C ALA A 29 3.77 -15.06 -6.40
N GLU A 30 4.99 -14.77 -5.96
CA GLU A 30 5.19 -14.10 -4.68
C GLU A 30 4.75 -12.65 -4.75
N VAL A 31 5.04 -11.99 -5.87
CA VAL A 31 4.59 -10.59 -6.05
C VAL A 31 3.06 -10.53 -6.00
N VAL A 32 2.39 -11.48 -6.66
CA VAL A 32 0.93 -11.53 -6.64
C VAL A 32 0.41 -11.71 -5.20
N ALA A 33 1.03 -12.63 -4.45
CA ALA A 33 0.59 -12.86 -3.06
C ALA A 33 0.79 -11.61 -2.21
N ARG A 34 1.91 -10.91 -2.39
CA ARG A 34 2.15 -9.68 -1.67
C ARG A 34 1.16 -8.58 -2.08
N TYR A 35 0.85 -8.53 -3.37
CA TYR A 35 -0.13 -7.56 -3.85
C TYR A 35 -1.50 -7.80 -3.20
N GLU A 36 -1.94 -9.06 -3.16
CA GLU A 36 -3.23 -9.37 -2.55
C GLU A 36 -3.27 -8.96 -1.09
N LEU A 37 -2.19 -9.21 -0.37
CA LEU A 37 -2.09 -8.80 1.03
C LEU A 37 -2.18 -7.28 1.18
N CYS A 38 -1.45 -6.55 0.36
CA CYS A 38 -1.39 -5.09 0.45
C CYS A 38 -2.70 -4.45 0.02
N GLU A 39 -3.34 -4.98 -1.02
CA GLU A 39 -4.63 -4.46 -1.47
C GLU A 39 -5.70 -4.72 -0.40
N ASP A 40 -5.70 -5.92 0.18
CA ASP A 40 -6.61 -6.24 1.27
C ASP A 40 -6.42 -5.29 2.45
N LEU A 41 -5.17 -5.02 2.80
CA LEU A 41 -4.88 -4.12 3.91
C LEU A 41 -5.40 -2.71 3.61
N ALA A 42 -5.16 -2.22 2.40
CA ALA A 42 -5.65 -0.89 2.01
C ALA A 42 -7.17 -0.82 2.11
N CYS A 43 -7.86 -1.83 1.59
CA CYS A 43 -9.32 -1.87 1.65
C CYS A 43 -9.82 -1.91 3.09
N HIS A 44 -9.12 -2.63 3.94
CA HIS A 44 -9.50 -2.77 5.35
C HIS A 44 -9.37 -1.45 6.09
N LEU A 45 -8.43 -0.61 5.69
CA LEU A 45 -8.18 0.66 6.36
C LEU A 45 -9.14 1.77 5.96
N VAL A 46 -9.90 1.58 4.88
CA VAL A 46 -10.77 2.65 4.37
C VAL A 46 -11.74 3.13 5.45
N GLU A 47 -12.46 2.21 6.06
CA GLU A 47 -13.46 2.55 7.06
C GLU A 47 -12.82 3.20 8.28
N GLN A 48 -11.68 2.66 8.71
CA GLN A 48 -10.97 3.20 9.84
C GLN A 48 -10.48 4.63 9.58
N ALA A 49 -9.97 4.85 8.37
CA ALA A 49 -9.49 6.18 8.00
C ALA A 49 -10.63 7.20 7.99
N GLN A 50 -11.79 6.79 7.47
CA GLN A 50 -12.95 7.67 7.47
C GLN A 50 -13.40 7.99 8.90
N THR A 51 -13.39 7.00 9.77
CA THR A 51 -13.77 7.20 11.17
C THR A 51 -12.85 8.20 11.85
N VAL A 52 -11.54 8.05 11.68
CA VAL A 52 -10.57 8.97 12.27
C VAL A 52 -10.74 10.38 11.72
N TYR A 53 -10.93 10.48 10.41
CA TYR A 53 -11.09 11.78 9.77
C TYR A 53 -12.35 12.49 10.28
N HIS A 54 -13.46 11.77 10.36
CA HIS A 54 -14.73 12.36 10.79
C HIS A 54 -14.76 12.68 12.28
N ALA A 55 -13.80 12.16 13.04
CA ALA A 55 -13.66 12.61 14.43
C ALA A 55 -13.20 14.07 14.52
N GLY A 56 -12.68 14.63 13.42
CA GLY A 56 -12.48 16.06 13.29
C GLY A 56 -11.18 16.60 13.84
N ASN A 57 -10.27 15.77 14.26
CA ASN A 57 -9.06 16.22 14.93
C ASN A 57 -7.84 16.27 14.03
N THR A 58 -7.97 15.84 12.76
CA THR A 58 -6.80 15.79 11.90
C THR A 58 -7.23 15.93 10.44
N SER A 59 -6.29 16.29 9.58
CA SER A 59 -6.51 16.42 8.15
C SER A 59 -6.42 15.06 7.47
N GLU A 60 -6.83 15.01 6.18
CA GLU A 60 -6.65 13.81 5.37
C GLU A 60 -5.20 13.38 5.37
N ALA A 61 -4.28 14.32 5.14
CA ALA A 61 -2.86 14.00 5.16
C ALA A 61 -2.43 13.46 6.52
N GLY A 62 -2.93 14.05 7.60
CA GLY A 62 -2.60 13.59 8.95
C GLY A 62 -3.07 12.17 9.20
N VAL A 63 -4.28 11.82 8.72
CA VAL A 63 -4.78 10.46 8.85
C VAL A 63 -3.86 9.48 8.12
N LEU A 64 -3.53 9.80 6.86
CA LEU A 64 -2.70 8.91 6.05
C LEU A 64 -1.31 8.75 6.62
N LEU A 65 -0.71 9.83 7.10
CA LEU A 65 0.62 9.74 7.73
C LEU A 65 0.58 8.92 9.01
N GLY A 66 -0.50 9.05 9.79
CA GLY A 66 -0.67 8.25 10.99
C GLY A 66 -0.76 6.76 10.68
N PHE A 67 -1.54 6.40 9.66
CA PHE A 67 -1.64 5.00 9.26
C PHE A 67 -0.34 4.49 8.67
N HIS A 68 0.37 5.33 7.91
CA HIS A 68 1.68 4.93 7.40
C HIS A 68 2.63 4.58 8.54
N SER A 69 2.66 5.41 9.56
CA SER A 69 3.49 5.16 10.74
C SER A 69 3.08 3.85 11.42
N ALA A 70 1.77 3.63 11.54
CA ALA A 70 1.26 2.44 12.23
C ALA A 70 1.63 1.15 11.51
N ILE A 71 1.58 1.13 10.18
CA ILE A 71 1.86 -0.10 9.43
C ILE A 71 3.34 -0.26 9.10
N SER A 72 4.18 0.71 9.49
CA SER A 72 5.62 0.68 9.21
C SER A 72 6.45 0.28 10.42
N GLY A 73 5.83 -0.10 11.53
CA GLY A 73 6.53 -0.40 12.76
C GLY A 73 7.25 -1.74 12.74
N ASP A 74 7.89 -2.06 13.85
CA ASP A 74 8.72 -3.27 13.97
C ASP A 74 7.93 -4.56 13.77
N MET A 75 6.65 -4.54 14.09
CA MET A 75 5.79 -5.72 13.95
C MET A 75 4.99 -5.69 12.66
N ALA A 76 5.41 -4.87 11.71
CA ALA A 76 4.67 -4.69 10.47
C ALA A 76 4.70 -5.97 9.63
N VAL A 77 3.54 -6.26 9.01
CA VAL A 77 3.43 -7.39 8.11
C VAL A 77 3.81 -7.02 6.67
N VAL A 78 4.10 -5.73 6.45
CA VAL A 78 4.48 -5.22 5.12
C VAL A 78 5.85 -4.58 5.22
N THR A 79 6.57 -4.57 4.09
CA THR A 79 7.86 -3.91 4.02
C THR A 79 7.67 -2.40 3.93
N PRO A 80 8.73 -1.61 4.18
CA PRO A 80 8.60 -0.14 4.05
C PRO A 80 8.11 0.30 2.67
N LYS A 81 8.58 -0.34 1.59
CA LYS A 81 8.12 0.00 0.26
C LYS A 81 6.65 -0.36 0.08
N GLU A 82 6.25 -1.52 0.60
CA GLU A 82 4.86 -1.93 0.54
C GLU A 82 3.97 -1.00 1.36
N ALA A 83 4.45 -0.56 2.51
CA ALA A 83 3.68 0.36 3.34
C ALA A 83 3.38 1.66 2.59
N GLY A 84 4.35 2.20 1.89
CA GLY A 84 4.12 3.39 1.05
C GLY A 84 3.06 3.14 -0.01
N TRP A 85 3.14 1.99 -0.66
CA TRP A 85 2.14 1.64 -1.69
C TRP A 85 0.74 1.51 -1.08
N VAL A 86 0.63 0.87 0.09
CA VAL A 86 -0.66 0.68 0.76
C VAL A 86 -1.30 2.03 1.06
N ILE A 87 -0.51 2.99 1.55
CA ILE A 87 -1.07 4.29 1.90
C ILE A 87 -1.50 5.07 0.65
N GLN A 88 -0.73 4.98 -0.44
CA GLN A 88 -1.15 5.61 -1.69
C GLN A 88 -2.42 4.97 -2.23
N ARG A 89 -2.51 3.64 -2.14
CA ARG A 89 -3.72 2.95 -2.57
C ARG A 89 -4.91 3.33 -1.70
N LEU A 90 -4.70 3.43 -0.38
CA LEU A 90 -5.73 3.87 0.54
C LEU A 90 -6.25 5.27 0.16
N ALA A 91 -5.33 6.19 -0.17
CA ALA A 91 -5.74 7.52 -0.60
C ALA A 91 -6.59 7.46 -1.85
N GLU A 92 -6.22 6.61 -2.82
CA GLU A 92 -7.03 6.44 -4.02
C GLU A 92 -8.44 5.94 -3.70
N LEU A 93 -8.52 4.95 -2.82
CA LEU A 93 -9.82 4.38 -2.44
C LEU A 93 -10.70 5.40 -1.71
N LEU A 94 -10.07 6.29 -0.95
CA LEU A 94 -10.78 7.36 -0.23
C LEU A 94 -11.03 8.59 -1.10
N GLU A 95 -10.39 8.65 -2.27
CA GLU A 95 -10.41 9.82 -3.15
C GLU A 95 -9.78 11.03 -2.46
N TRP A 96 -8.75 10.78 -1.66
CA TRP A 96 -7.98 11.81 -0.98
C TRP A 96 -6.66 12.00 -1.71
N ARG A 97 -6.06 13.18 -1.54
CA ARG A 97 -4.72 13.41 -2.05
C ARG A 97 -3.71 12.76 -1.11
N ALA A 98 -2.82 11.93 -1.68
CA ALA A 98 -1.79 11.30 -0.88
C ALA A 98 -0.73 12.33 -0.48
N PRO A 99 -0.31 12.34 0.79
CA PRO A 99 0.78 13.22 1.20
C PRO A 99 2.10 12.66 0.72
N GLN A 100 3.15 13.49 0.82
CA GLN A 100 4.49 13.01 0.54
C GLN A 100 4.93 12.12 1.69
N LEU A 101 5.23 10.86 1.38
CA LEU A 101 5.62 9.88 2.38
C LEU A 101 7.15 9.82 2.47
N PRO A 102 7.68 9.41 3.64
CA PRO A 102 9.13 9.19 3.74
C PRO A 102 9.57 8.14 2.73
N THR A 103 10.69 8.39 2.08
CA THR A 103 11.24 7.46 1.11
C THR A 103 11.93 6.32 1.87
N PRO A 104 11.58 5.06 1.58
CA PRO A 104 12.25 3.96 2.27
C PRO A 104 13.71 3.89 1.86
N THR A 105 14.55 3.52 2.82
CA THR A 105 15.97 3.30 2.58
C THR A 105 16.18 1.85 2.21
N ASP A 106 16.90 1.62 1.16
CA ASP A 106 17.22 0.25 0.75
C ASP A 106 18.41 -0.30 1.50
#